data_7424d061c845cb1dbcc75d2f0bbfdad7
#
_entry.id   7424d061c845cb1dbcc75d2f0bbfdad7
#
_cell.length_a   1.000
_cell.length_b   1.000
_cell.length_c   1.000
_cell.angle_alpha   90.00
_cell.angle_beta   90.00
_cell.angle_gamma   90.00
#
_symmetry.space_group_name_H-M   'P 1'
#
loop_
_entity.id
_entity.type
_entity.pdbx_description
1 polymer ?
#
loop_
_entity_poly.entity_id
_entity_poly.type
_entity_poly.pdbx_seq_one_letter_code
_entity_poly.pdbx_strand_id
1 'polypeptide(L)'
;EPYWGGEVYLDEIRYIDTGEDDSAAIAALASGQVDAIYRLGIPTLEIAERIPGVVVSQAVTAQTGVIRMNVNNAPFDNKKVRQAMVMASDNAQNLKLAHRGMGSVGENHHVAEIHPEYAKLPPLKRDVAKAKALLAEAGFPDGVQVTCNVGNTDGTWEQDSVQVLKENAAEAGIDITINVMPSAQYWEVWNKAPFSLTSWTHRPLGTMVLSLAYRSGVPWNESGYNNPEFDAELDKAESILDVTKRKEQMAVVEKILQDDAVMVQPFFRSVFTAAKDNVKGYQTHPTRYHQFNSVWLA
;
A
#
# COMPACT_ATOMS: atom_id res chain seq x y z
N GLU A 1 5.73 30.35 26.32
CA GLU A 1 6.98 30.35 25.55
C GLU A 1 6.65 30.28 24.04
N PRO A 2 7.37 31.02 23.21
CA PRO A 2 7.14 30.94 21.76
C PRO A 2 7.40 29.52 21.26
N TYR A 3 6.55 29.05 20.35
CA TYR A 3 6.71 27.73 19.73
C TYR A 3 7.98 27.70 18.86
N TRP A 4 8.82 26.70 19.07
CA TRP A 4 10.11 26.56 18.37
C TRP A 4 9.97 26.44 16.83
N GLY A 5 8.81 25.95 16.35
CA GLY A 5 8.51 25.77 14.92
C GLY A 5 7.99 27.01 14.20
N GLY A 6 7.94 28.17 14.86
CA GLY A 6 7.51 29.44 14.28
C GLY A 6 6.20 29.98 14.85
N GLU A 7 5.56 30.88 14.12
CA GLU A 7 4.29 31.47 14.49
C GLU A 7 3.13 30.47 14.35
N VAL A 8 2.18 30.52 15.27
CA VAL A 8 0.97 29.68 15.29
C VAL A 8 -0.25 30.59 15.21
N TYR A 9 -1.15 30.32 14.28
CA TYR A 9 -2.28 31.21 13.97
C TYR A 9 -3.63 30.70 14.52
N LEU A 10 -3.66 29.46 15.07
CA LEU A 10 -4.84 28.83 15.63
C LEU A 10 -4.77 28.86 17.17
N ASP A 11 -5.87 29.27 17.83
CA ASP A 11 -6.00 29.24 19.28
C ASP A 11 -6.28 27.83 19.80
N GLU A 12 -7.02 27.03 19.02
CA GLU A 12 -7.47 25.69 19.41
C GLU A 12 -7.62 24.78 18.20
N ILE A 13 -7.35 23.49 18.40
CA ILE A 13 -7.65 22.39 17.46
C ILE A 13 -8.51 21.37 18.19
N ARG A 14 -9.68 21.07 17.64
CA ARG A 14 -10.61 20.06 18.17
C ARG A 14 -10.69 18.88 17.24
N TYR A 15 -10.36 17.70 17.75
CA TYR A 15 -10.61 16.45 17.07
C TYR A 15 -11.99 15.91 17.45
N ILE A 16 -12.83 15.70 16.45
CA ILE A 16 -14.17 15.15 16.60
C ILE A 16 -14.16 13.76 15.98
N ASP A 17 -14.42 12.75 16.79
CA ASP A 17 -14.60 11.38 16.31
C ASP A 17 -15.99 11.24 15.69
N THR A 18 -16.03 10.97 14.39
CA THR A 18 -17.27 10.73 13.63
C THR A 18 -17.54 9.24 13.42
N GLY A 19 -16.74 8.36 14.03
CA GLY A 19 -16.79 6.92 13.82
C GLY A 19 -16.07 6.47 12.55
N GLU A 20 -16.29 5.23 12.14
CA GLU A 20 -15.63 4.62 10.99
C GLU A 20 -16.33 4.95 9.65
N ASP A 21 -17.51 5.57 9.68
CA ASP A 21 -18.29 5.92 8.49
C ASP A 21 -17.88 7.30 7.94
N ASP A 22 -17.22 7.29 6.80
CA ASP A 22 -16.83 8.51 6.07
C ASP A 22 -18.04 9.42 5.75
N SER A 23 -19.27 8.88 5.68
CA SER A 23 -20.49 9.66 5.41
C SER A 23 -20.81 10.62 6.56
N ALA A 24 -20.55 10.22 7.80
CA ALA A 24 -20.74 11.07 8.98
C ALA A 24 -19.75 12.24 8.98
N ALA A 25 -18.49 11.98 8.61
CA ALA A 25 -17.47 13.03 8.46
C ALA A 25 -17.85 14.04 7.37
N ILE A 26 -18.31 13.56 6.22
CA ILE A 26 -18.81 14.40 5.10
C ILE A 26 -20.00 15.26 5.54
N ALA A 27 -20.96 14.70 6.27
CA ALA A 27 -22.12 15.44 6.79
C ALA A 27 -21.68 16.53 7.78
N ALA A 28 -20.72 16.24 8.67
CA ALA A 28 -20.16 17.18 9.62
C ALA A 28 -19.43 18.34 8.91
N LEU A 29 -18.68 18.08 7.84
CA LEU A 29 -18.03 19.11 7.02
C LEU A 29 -19.08 19.97 6.28
N ALA A 30 -20.06 19.33 5.66
CA ALA A 30 -21.12 20.04 4.90
C ALA A 30 -21.99 20.93 5.81
N SER A 31 -22.30 20.47 7.04
CA SER A 31 -23.09 21.25 8.02
C SER A 31 -22.28 22.31 8.76
N GLY A 32 -20.96 22.30 8.62
CA GLY A 32 -20.08 23.24 9.33
C GLY A 32 -19.77 22.86 10.77
N GLN A 33 -20.03 21.62 11.19
CA GLN A 33 -19.61 21.12 12.50
C GLN A 33 -18.09 20.92 12.59
N VAL A 34 -17.46 20.62 11.47
CA VAL A 34 -15.98 20.55 11.34
C VAL A 34 -15.52 21.42 10.18
N ASP A 35 -14.27 21.86 10.23
CA ASP A 35 -13.65 22.70 9.22
C ASP A 35 -12.76 21.90 8.26
N ALA A 36 -12.35 20.69 8.66
CA ALA A 36 -11.56 19.80 7.83
C ALA A 36 -11.80 18.32 8.16
N ILE A 37 -11.58 17.46 7.17
CA ILE A 37 -11.51 16.00 7.29
C ILE A 37 -10.08 15.60 6.96
N TYR A 38 -9.40 14.94 7.86
CA TYR A 38 -8.01 14.54 7.68
C TYR A 38 -7.81 13.22 6.90
N ARG A 39 -8.88 12.45 6.76
CA ARG A 39 -8.89 11.18 6.03
C ARG A 39 -10.16 11.10 5.21
N LEU A 40 -9.99 11.03 3.90
CA LEU A 40 -11.10 10.93 2.96
C LEU A 40 -10.90 9.68 2.11
N GLY A 41 -11.91 8.81 2.10
CA GLY A 41 -11.93 7.59 1.29
C GLY A 41 -12.33 7.86 -0.17
N ILE A 42 -11.96 6.97 -1.06
CA ILE A 42 -12.31 7.06 -2.50
C ILE A 42 -13.83 7.13 -2.73
N PRO A 43 -14.69 6.37 -2.02
CA PRO A 43 -16.14 6.43 -2.23
C PRO A 43 -16.74 7.82 -1.96
N THR A 44 -16.18 8.57 -1.00
CA THR A 44 -16.70 9.86 -0.55
C THR A 44 -16.00 11.06 -1.20
N LEU A 45 -14.91 10.82 -1.94
CA LEU A 45 -14.13 11.88 -2.60
C LEU A 45 -15.00 12.76 -3.50
N GLU A 46 -15.77 12.18 -4.42
CA GLU A 46 -16.64 12.93 -5.34
C GLU A 46 -17.75 13.70 -4.61
N ILE A 47 -18.18 13.22 -3.45
CA ILE A 47 -19.18 13.90 -2.63
C ILE A 47 -18.54 15.16 -2.03
N ALA A 48 -17.34 15.02 -1.46
CA ALA A 48 -16.60 16.15 -0.88
C ALA A 48 -16.32 17.25 -1.92
N GLU A 49 -15.90 16.87 -3.14
CA GLU A 49 -15.64 17.80 -4.26
C GLU A 49 -16.86 18.60 -4.70
N ARG A 50 -18.07 18.11 -4.44
CA ARG A 50 -19.33 18.79 -4.80
C ARG A 50 -19.89 19.68 -3.69
N ILE A 51 -19.31 19.68 -2.50
CA ILE A 51 -19.75 20.55 -1.40
C ILE A 51 -19.27 21.99 -1.68
N PRO A 52 -20.16 22.96 -1.77
CA PRO A 52 -19.76 24.36 -1.99
C PRO A 52 -18.82 24.84 -0.88
N GLY A 53 -17.75 25.53 -1.26
CA GLY A 53 -16.77 26.06 -0.30
C GLY A 53 -15.89 24.99 0.35
N VAL A 54 -15.77 23.80 -0.23
CA VAL A 54 -14.85 22.75 0.20
C VAL A 54 -13.76 22.55 -0.85
N VAL A 55 -12.53 22.41 -0.40
CA VAL A 55 -11.35 22.12 -1.21
C VAL A 55 -10.81 20.75 -0.81
N VAL A 56 -10.65 19.86 -1.78
CA VAL A 56 -9.98 18.57 -1.60
C VAL A 56 -8.51 18.72 -1.95
N SER A 57 -7.66 18.19 -1.09
CA SER A 57 -6.21 18.13 -1.28
C SER A 57 -5.75 16.68 -1.40
N GLN A 58 -4.76 16.42 -2.26
CA GLN A 58 -4.20 15.11 -2.54
C GLN A 58 -2.70 15.10 -2.30
N ALA A 59 -2.18 14.01 -1.76
CA ALA A 59 -0.75 13.73 -1.71
C ALA A 59 -0.44 12.35 -2.32
N VAL A 60 0.62 12.30 -3.14
CA VAL A 60 1.22 11.03 -3.58
C VAL A 60 1.97 10.43 -2.39
N THR A 61 1.86 9.12 -2.19
CA THR A 61 2.45 8.45 -1.04
C THR A 61 3.14 7.15 -1.41
N ALA A 62 3.93 6.60 -0.47
CA ALA A 62 4.39 5.21 -0.50
C ALA A 62 3.47 4.28 0.32
N GLN A 63 2.22 4.68 0.59
CA GLN A 63 1.23 3.79 1.19
C GLN A 63 0.75 2.78 0.15
N THR A 64 0.71 1.51 0.53
CA THR A 64 0.37 0.41 -0.37
C THR A 64 -0.34 -0.72 0.36
N GLY A 65 -1.02 -1.59 -0.37
CA GLY A 65 -1.40 -2.91 0.08
C GLY A 65 -0.44 -3.95 -0.49
N VAL A 66 0.09 -4.81 0.35
CA VAL A 66 0.85 -5.97 -0.09
C VAL A 66 -0.01 -7.21 0.05
N ILE A 67 -0.32 -7.85 -1.08
CA ILE A 67 -1.00 -9.15 -1.12
C ILE A 67 0.12 -10.19 -1.09
N ARG A 68 0.52 -10.53 0.12
CA ARG A 68 1.72 -11.31 0.37
C ARG A 68 1.45 -12.80 0.49
N MET A 69 2.42 -13.56 0.05
CA MET A 69 2.45 -15.03 0.11
C MET A 69 3.49 -15.46 1.15
N ASN A 70 3.09 -16.23 2.16
CA ASN A 70 4.03 -16.72 3.16
C ASN A 70 4.81 -17.90 2.60
N VAL A 71 6.14 -17.71 2.44
CA VAL A 71 7.03 -18.66 1.79
C VAL A 71 7.24 -19.98 2.56
N ASN A 72 6.74 -20.05 3.81
CA ASN A 72 6.82 -21.25 4.64
C ASN A 72 5.56 -22.13 4.55
N ASN A 73 4.55 -21.70 3.78
CA ASN A 73 3.26 -22.37 3.70
C ASN A 73 2.97 -22.83 2.27
N ALA A 74 2.56 -24.10 2.10
CA ALA A 74 2.06 -24.57 0.81
C ALA A 74 0.78 -23.78 0.41
N PRO A 75 0.62 -23.48 -0.91
CA PRO A 75 1.51 -23.81 -2.01
C PRO A 75 2.60 -22.76 -2.26
N PHE A 76 2.69 -21.73 -1.41
CA PHE A 76 3.58 -20.56 -1.58
C PHE A 76 5.03 -20.83 -1.15
N ASP A 77 5.34 -21.98 -0.53
CA ASP A 77 6.69 -22.49 -0.35
C ASP A 77 7.39 -22.78 -1.72
N ASN A 78 6.61 -23.04 -2.76
CA ASN A 78 7.11 -23.16 -4.12
C ASN A 78 7.21 -21.78 -4.80
N LYS A 79 8.44 -21.36 -5.12
CA LYS A 79 8.72 -20.08 -5.81
C LYS A 79 7.96 -19.94 -7.14
N LYS A 80 7.78 -21.02 -7.90
CA LYS A 80 7.07 -20.98 -9.19
C LYS A 80 5.59 -20.65 -9.02
N VAL A 81 4.95 -21.11 -7.94
CA VAL A 81 3.56 -20.72 -7.62
C VAL A 81 3.47 -19.22 -7.33
N ARG A 82 4.41 -18.67 -6.56
CA ARG A 82 4.46 -17.24 -6.29
C ARG A 82 4.71 -16.41 -7.55
N GLN A 83 5.65 -16.86 -8.39
CA GLN A 83 5.91 -16.24 -9.70
C GLN A 83 4.69 -16.31 -10.62
N ALA A 84 3.94 -17.41 -10.61
CA ALA A 84 2.70 -17.55 -11.37
C ALA A 84 1.64 -16.54 -10.90
N MET A 85 1.49 -16.34 -9.59
CA MET A 85 0.57 -15.34 -9.04
C MET A 85 0.94 -13.92 -9.51
N VAL A 86 2.23 -13.57 -9.46
CA VAL A 86 2.72 -12.26 -9.93
C VAL A 86 2.52 -12.11 -11.45
N MET A 87 2.81 -13.15 -12.24
CA MET A 87 2.59 -13.11 -13.70
C MET A 87 1.11 -13.04 -14.09
N ALA A 88 0.22 -13.57 -13.26
CA ALA A 88 -1.23 -13.47 -13.48
C ALA A 88 -1.80 -12.09 -13.15
N SER A 89 -1.14 -11.30 -12.29
CA SER A 89 -1.64 -10.00 -11.83
C SER A 89 -1.52 -8.90 -12.88
N ASP A 90 -2.52 -8.01 -12.92
CA ASP A 90 -2.48 -6.73 -13.65
C ASP A 90 -2.54 -5.56 -12.66
N ASN A 91 -1.36 -5.07 -12.30
CA ASN A 91 -1.23 -4.01 -11.29
C ASN A 91 -1.85 -2.67 -11.76
N ALA A 92 -1.77 -2.36 -13.06
CA ALA A 92 -2.38 -1.15 -13.61
C ALA A 92 -3.91 -1.23 -13.58
N GLN A 93 -4.48 -2.39 -13.93
CA GLN A 93 -5.92 -2.62 -13.81
C GLN A 93 -6.36 -2.55 -12.34
N ASN A 94 -5.56 -3.09 -11.42
CA ASN A 94 -5.85 -3.06 -10.00
C ASN A 94 -5.90 -1.61 -9.47
N LEU A 95 -4.91 -0.77 -9.78
CA LEU A 95 -4.93 0.65 -9.45
C LEU A 95 -6.19 1.35 -10.01
N LYS A 96 -6.54 1.06 -11.27
CA LYS A 96 -7.71 1.67 -11.92
C LYS A 96 -9.03 1.29 -11.25
N LEU A 97 -9.21 0.01 -10.91
CA LEU A 97 -10.49 -0.50 -10.40
C LEU A 97 -10.63 -0.31 -8.89
N ALA A 98 -9.59 -0.64 -8.11
CA ALA A 98 -9.65 -0.57 -6.65
C ALA A 98 -9.38 0.85 -6.10
N HIS A 99 -8.66 1.70 -6.85
CA HIS A 99 -8.30 3.04 -6.37
C HIS A 99 -8.52 4.16 -7.42
N ARG A 100 -9.42 3.94 -8.38
CA ARG A 100 -9.81 4.91 -9.45
C ARG A 100 -8.62 5.53 -10.20
N GLY A 101 -7.49 4.84 -10.27
CA GLY A 101 -6.27 5.34 -10.91
C GLY A 101 -5.50 6.39 -10.10
N MET A 102 -5.90 6.66 -8.84
CA MET A 102 -5.31 7.71 -8.01
C MET A 102 -4.12 7.17 -7.21
N GLY A 103 -2.94 7.20 -7.82
CA GLY A 103 -1.70 6.67 -7.25
C GLY A 103 -0.69 6.34 -8.34
N SER A 104 0.29 5.51 -8.02
CA SER A 104 1.25 4.95 -8.97
C SER A 104 1.20 3.42 -8.98
N VAL A 105 1.46 2.82 -10.15
CA VAL A 105 1.45 1.36 -10.31
C VAL A 105 2.61 0.77 -9.51
N GLY A 106 2.33 -0.30 -8.76
CA GLY A 106 3.33 -1.04 -8.01
C GLY A 106 4.11 -2.02 -8.90
N GLU A 107 5.34 -2.32 -8.49
CA GLU A 107 6.27 -3.16 -9.25
C GLU A 107 6.65 -4.44 -8.50
N ASN A 108 5.86 -4.81 -7.48
CA ASN A 108 6.04 -6.03 -6.66
C ASN A 108 7.38 -6.13 -5.91
N HIS A 109 7.93 -4.97 -5.50
CA HIS A 109 9.14 -4.89 -4.68
C HIS A 109 9.05 -3.88 -3.51
N HIS A 110 7.88 -3.28 -3.28
CA HIS A 110 7.53 -2.41 -2.14
C HIS A 110 8.35 -1.10 -2.05
N VAL A 111 9.08 -0.71 -3.09
CA VAL A 111 9.77 0.59 -3.15
C VAL A 111 9.02 1.49 -4.14
N ALA A 112 8.60 2.67 -3.66
CA ALA A 112 7.78 3.61 -4.42
C ALA A 112 8.63 4.58 -5.22
N GLU A 113 8.13 5.07 -6.36
CA GLU A 113 8.80 6.09 -7.19
C GLU A 113 9.14 7.38 -6.42
N ILE A 114 8.43 7.67 -5.32
CA ILE A 114 8.70 8.85 -4.49
C ILE A 114 9.86 8.63 -3.50
N HIS A 115 10.34 7.41 -3.33
CA HIS A 115 11.54 7.17 -2.51
C HIS A 115 12.78 7.69 -3.23
N PRO A 116 13.68 8.39 -2.53
CA PRO A 116 14.87 8.97 -3.14
C PRO A 116 15.75 7.94 -3.86
N GLU A 117 15.81 6.73 -3.33
CA GLU A 117 16.61 5.61 -3.81
C GLU A 117 15.87 4.63 -4.73
N TYR A 118 14.63 4.92 -5.13
CA TYR A 118 13.88 4.08 -6.06
C TYR A 118 14.67 3.83 -7.35
N ALA A 119 14.80 2.56 -7.74
CA ALA A 119 15.38 2.14 -9.00
C ALA A 119 14.27 1.75 -9.99
N LYS A 120 14.31 2.32 -11.19
CA LYS A 120 13.35 1.96 -12.23
C LYS A 120 13.76 0.63 -12.88
N LEU A 121 13.10 -0.45 -12.48
CA LEU A 121 13.28 -1.75 -13.10
C LEU A 121 12.47 -1.89 -14.40
N PRO A 122 12.81 -2.85 -15.29
CA PRO A 122 11.94 -3.22 -16.39
C PRO A 122 10.58 -3.68 -15.87
N PRO A 123 9.44 -3.14 -16.39
CA PRO A 123 8.14 -3.45 -15.87
C PRO A 123 7.78 -4.92 -16.08
N LEU A 124 7.26 -5.56 -15.04
CA LEU A 124 6.63 -6.86 -15.14
C LEU A 124 5.29 -6.70 -15.87
N LYS A 125 5.11 -7.47 -16.94
CA LYS A 125 3.84 -7.50 -17.67
C LYS A 125 3.08 -8.75 -17.32
N ARG A 126 1.77 -8.62 -17.19
CA ARG A 126 0.86 -9.77 -17.05
C ARG A 126 1.08 -10.75 -18.20
N ASP A 127 1.25 -12.02 -17.86
CA ASP A 127 1.43 -13.12 -18.82
C ASP A 127 0.75 -14.40 -18.30
N VAL A 128 -0.50 -14.59 -18.71
CA VAL A 128 -1.33 -15.72 -18.30
C VAL A 128 -0.76 -17.05 -18.79
N ALA A 129 -0.18 -17.08 -19.98
CA ALA A 129 0.41 -18.31 -20.53
C ALA A 129 1.63 -18.75 -19.71
N LYS A 130 2.49 -17.78 -19.36
CA LYS A 130 3.64 -18.03 -18.49
C LYS A 130 3.21 -18.44 -17.08
N ALA A 131 2.16 -17.81 -16.53
CA ALA A 131 1.62 -18.19 -15.22
C ALA A 131 1.14 -19.65 -15.21
N LYS A 132 0.41 -20.10 -16.23
CA LYS A 132 -0.01 -21.50 -16.37
C LYS A 132 1.17 -22.45 -16.48
N ALA A 133 2.18 -22.10 -17.28
CA ALA A 133 3.39 -22.92 -17.43
C ALA A 133 4.12 -23.07 -16.07
N LEU A 134 4.26 -21.99 -15.31
CA LEU A 134 4.88 -22.02 -13.98
C LEU A 134 4.09 -22.89 -12.99
N LEU A 135 2.76 -22.85 -13.02
CA LEU A 135 1.92 -23.72 -12.20
C LEU A 135 2.10 -25.19 -12.57
N ALA A 136 2.10 -25.51 -13.86
CA ALA A 136 2.34 -26.89 -14.32
C ALA A 136 3.72 -27.41 -13.90
N GLU A 137 4.77 -26.58 -14.03
CA GLU A 137 6.12 -26.90 -13.57
C GLU A 137 6.21 -27.03 -12.03
N ALA A 138 5.32 -26.37 -11.30
CA ALA A 138 5.20 -26.46 -9.85
C ALA A 138 4.41 -27.69 -9.38
N GLY A 139 3.85 -28.48 -10.31
CA GLY A 139 3.02 -29.66 -9.99
C GLY A 139 1.52 -29.37 -9.90
N PHE A 140 1.05 -28.21 -10.39
CA PHE A 140 -0.35 -27.80 -10.39
C PHE A 140 -0.88 -27.56 -11.82
N PRO A 141 -0.85 -28.58 -12.73
CA PRO A 141 -1.30 -28.40 -14.11
C PRO A 141 -2.78 -28.07 -14.25
N ASP A 142 -3.60 -28.50 -13.27
CA ASP A 142 -5.05 -28.26 -13.22
C ASP A 142 -5.42 -26.98 -12.41
N GLY A 143 -4.41 -26.23 -11.97
CA GLY A 143 -4.59 -25.03 -11.18
C GLY A 143 -4.46 -25.26 -9.67
N VAL A 144 -4.64 -24.17 -8.89
CA VAL A 144 -4.49 -24.17 -7.45
C VAL A 144 -5.58 -23.32 -6.77
N GLN A 145 -6.05 -23.77 -5.61
CA GLN A 145 -7.00 -23.03 -4.78
C GLN A 145 -6.30 -22.47 -3.55
N VAL A 146 -6.55 -21.19 -3.25
CA VAL A 146 -5.95 -20.50 -2.11
C VAL A 146 -6.98 -19.55 -1.45
N THR A 147 -6.81 -19.29 -0.15
CA THR A 147 -7.65 -18.35 0.58
C THR A 147 -6.84 -17.12 0.97
N CYS A 148 -7.31 -15.93 0.56
CA CYS A 148 -6.71 -14.65 0.92
C CYS A 148 -7.50 -13.98 2.05
N ASN A 149 -6.84 -13.71 3.18
CA ASN A 149 -7.45 -12.99 4.29
C ASN A 149 -7.33 -11.46 4.06
N VAL A 150 -8.42 -10.74 4.34
CA VAL A 150 -8.50 -9.28 4.20
C VAL A 150 -9.18 -8.70 5.43
N GLY A 151 -8.60 -7.67 6.04
CA GLY A 151 -9.13 -7.01 7.22
C GLY A 151 -9.86 -5.69 6.97
N ASN A 152 -9.76 -5.13 5.76
CA ASN A 152 -10.21 -3.77 5.44
C ASN A 152 -9.74 -2.72 6.47
N THR A 153 -8.52 -2.90 6.97
CA THR A 153 -7.95 -2.13 8.10
C THR A 153 -7.73 -0.66 7.79
N ASP A 154 -7.68 -0.31 6.51
CA ASP A 154 -7.52 1.07 6.01
C ASP A 154 -8.53 1.39 4.88
N GLY A 155 -9.63 0.64 4.81
CA GLY A 155 -10.74 0.87 3.89
C GLY A 155 -11.01 -0.30 2.92
N THR A 156 -12.14 -0.23 2.24
CA THR A 156 -12.63 -1.29 1.33
C THR A 156 -11.76 -1.52 0.11
N TRP A 157 -10.91 -0.56 -0.26
CA TRP A 157 -9.95 -0.70 -1.35
C TRP A 157 -9.02 -1.93 -1.20
N GLU A 158 -8.82 -2.39 0.05
CA GLU A 158 -8.06 -3.61 0.33
C GLU A 158 -8.77 -4.84 -0.26
N GLN A 159 -10.05 -5.00 0.04
CA GLN A 159 -10.88 -6.07 -0.52
C GLN A 159 -11.03 -5.94 -2.03
N ASP A 160 -11.25 -4.71 -2.53
CA ASP A 160 -11.38 -4.44 -3.95
C ASP A 160 -10.10 -4.84 -4.71
N SER A 161 -8.91 -4.58 -4.12
CA SER A 161 -7.63 -4.99 -4.69
C SER A 161 -7.48 -6.51 -4.80
N VAL A 162 -7.92 -7.24 -3.76
CA VAL A 162 -7.88 -8.72 -3.81
C VAL A 162 -8.92 -9.26 -4.79
N GLN A 163 -10.08 -8.60 -4.92
CA GLN A 163 -11.08 -8.97 -5.92
C GLN A 163 -10.54 -8.84 -7.34
N VAL A 164 -9.85 -7.76 -7.67
CA VAL A 164 -9.21 -7.60 -8.98
C VAL A 164 -8.13 -8.66 -9.21
N LEU A 165 -7.32 -8.96 -8.20
CA LEU A 165 -6.31 -10.03 -8.31
C LEU A 165 -6.99 -11.39 -8.53
N LYS A 166 -8.09 -11.69 -7.83
CA LYS A 166 -8.87 -12.94 -8.01
C LYS A 166 -9.32 -13.10 -9.46
N GLU A 167 -9.92 -12.06 -10.04
CA GLU A 167 -10.37 -12.12 -11.44
C GLU A 167 -9.20 -12.34 -12.41
N ASN A 168 -8.09 -11.64 -12.19
CA ASN A 168 -6.89 -11.79 -13.03
C ASN A 168 -6.27 -13.19 -12.89
N ALA A 169 -6.19 -13.70 -11.68
CA ALA A 169 -5.53 -14.98 -11.36
C ALA A 169 -6.35 -16.19 -11.84
N ALA A 170 -7.69 -16.08 -11.86
CA ALA A 170 -8.58 -17.12 -12.34
C ALA A 170 -8.29 -17.55 -13.78
N GLU A 171 -7.91 -16.60 -14.66
CA GLU A 171 -7.54 -16.90 -16.04
C GLU A 171 -6.28 -17.80 -16.12
N ALA A 172 -5.42 -17.74 -15.10
CA ALA A 172 -4.23 -18.60 -15.01
C ALA A 172 -4.49 -19.94 -14.29
N GLY A 173 -5.71 -20.16 -13.79
CA GLY A 173 -6.05 -21.36 -13.00
C GLY A 173 -5.78 -21.20 -11.50
N ILE A 174 -5.62 -19.98 -11.01
CA ILE A 174 -5.48 -19.72 -9.58
C ILE A 174 -6.85 -19.25 -9.04
N ASP A 175 -7.51 -20.10 -8.27
CA ASP A 175 -8.79 -19.77 -7.65
C ASP A 175 -8.58 -19.19 -6.25
N ILE A 176 -8.93 -17.92 -6.07
CA ILE A 176 -8.77 -17.19 -4.81
C ILE A 176 -10.12 -17.07 -4.10
N THR A 177 -10.25 -17.68 -2.93
CA THR A 177 -11.35 -17.40 -2.01
C THR A 177 -10.97 -16.21 -1.14
N ILE A 178 -11.81 -15.16 -1.12
CA ILE A 178 -11.59 -13.99 -0.27
C ILE A 178 -12.27 -14.22 1.08
N ASN A 179 -11.49 -14.18 2.15
CA ASN A 179 -11.98 -14.28 3.53
C ASN A 179 -11.89 -12.89 4.17
N VAL A 180 -13.02 -12.18 4.20
CA VAL A 180 -13.10 -10.85 4.84
C VAL A 180 -13.30 -11.06 6.34
N MET A 181 -12.39 -10.48 7.12
CA MET A 181 -12.36 -10.59 8.58
C MET A 181 -12.63 -9.21 9.22
N PRO A 182 -13.23 -9.16 10.41
CA PRO A 182 -13.21 -7.95 11.23
C PRO A 182 -11.77 -7.48 11.46
N SER A 183 -11.53 -6.16 11.37
CA SER A 183 -10.20 -5.57 11.45
C SER A 183 -9.42 -6.01 12.70
N ALA A 184 -10.07 -6.05 13.87
CA ALA A 184 -9.44 -6.50 15.12
C ALA A 184 -8.96 -7.96 15.04
N GLN A 185 -9.76 -8.86 14.44
CA GLN A 185 -9.38 -10.27 14.26
C GLN A 185 -8.27 -10.44 13.22
N TYR A 186 -8.27 -9.61 12.17
CA TYR A 186 -7.21 -9.62 11.17
C TYR A 186 -5.84 -9.32 11.80
N TRP A 187 -5.75 -8.34 12.70
CA TRP A 187 -4.50 -7.98 13.36
C TRP A 187 -3.94 -9.07 14.30
N GLU A 188 -4.73 -10.05 14.70
CA GLU A 188 -4.25 -11.21 15.48
C GLU A 188 -3.50 -12.23 14.60
N VAL A 189 -3.79 -12.25 13.29
CA VAL A 189 -3.27 -13.26 12.36
C VAL A 189 -2.45 -12.71 11.19
N TRP A 190 -2.39 -11.39 11.03
CA TRP A 190 -1.82 -10.72 9.85
C TRP A 190 -0.40 -11.19 9.48
N ASN A 191 0.46 -11.47 10.45
CA ASN A 191 1.84 -11.91 10.23
C ASN A 191 2.02 -13.44 10.26
N LYS A 192 0.91 -14.21 10.32
CA LYS A 192 0.92 -15.69 10.38
C LYS A 192 0.15 -16.33 9.26
N ALA A 193 -0.79 -15.60 8.65
CA ALA A 193 -1.65 -16.15 7.62
C ALA A 193 -0.84 -16.59 6.39
N PRO A 194 -1.18 -17.69 5.73
CA PRO A 194 -0.47 -18.14 4.52
C PRO A 194 -0.55 -17.15 3.36
N PHE A 195 -1.69 -16.46 3.22
CA PHE A 195 -1.95 -15.50 2.15
C PHE A 195 -2.92 -14.42 2.65
N SER A 196 -2.53 -13.17 2.55
CA SER A 196 -3.38 -12.06 3.01
C SER A 196 -2.95 -10.73 2.41
N LEU A 197 -3.83 -9.72 2.45
CA LEU A 197 -3.49 -8.34 2.14
C LEU A 197 -3.29 -7.55 3.44
N THR A 198 -2.14 -6.90 3.57
CA THR A 198 -1.84 -5.95 4.66
C THR A 198 -1.57 -4.57 4.09
N SER A 199 -2.21 -3.54 4.64
CA SER A 199 -1.89 -2.15 4.30
C SER A 199 -0.63 -1.69 5.03
N TRP A 200 0.28 -1.06 4.29
CA TRP A 200 1.51 -0.48 4.80
C TRP A 200 1.47 1.04 4.70
N THR A 201 1.78 1.70 5.77
CA THR A 201 1.85 3.16 5.83
C THR A 201 3.12 3.68 5.16
N HIS A 202 3.09 4.93 4.75
CA HIS A 202 4.23 5.61 4.13
C HIS A 202 5.50 5.53 5.00
N ARG A 203 6.62 5.19 4.36
CA ARG A 203 7.97 5.35 4.90
C ARG A 203 8.72 6.30 3.97
N PRO A 204 9.63 7.14 4.50
CA PRO A 204 10.36 8.12 3.67
C PRO A 204 11.43 7.49 2.79
N LEU A 205 11.88 6.26 3.10
CA LEU A 205 12.94 5.55 2.40
C LEU A 205 12.51 4.13 2.05
N GLY A 206 12.90 3.67 0.85
CA GLY A 206 12.70 2.29 0.41
C GLY A 206 13.50 1.30 1.26
N THR A 207 14.76 1.62 1.60
CA THR A 207 15.58 0.81 2.51
C THR A 207 14.88 0.59 3.85
N MET A 208 14.24 1.63 4.39
CA MET A 208 13.52 1.54 5.66
C MET A 208 12.34 0.56 5.61
N VAL A 209 11.53 0.60 4.55
CA VAL A 209 10.41 -0.34 4.42
C VAL A 209 10.91 -1.77 4.18
N LEU A 210 11.97 -1.96 3.39
CA LEU A 210 12.52 -3.28 3.13
C LEU A 210 13.11 -3.91 4.38
N SER A 211 13.82 -3.14 5.22
CA SER A 211 14.35 -3.62 6.50
C SER A 211 13.25 -4.02 7.48
N LEU A 212 12.13 -3.30 7.51
CA LEU A 212 11.02 -3.61 8.40
C LEU A 212 10.21 -4.83 7.96
N ALA A 213 10.00 -5.00 6.64
CA ALA A 213 9.03 -5.94 6.09
C ALA A 213 9.65 -7.23 5.54
N TYR A 214 10.91 -7.22 5.08
CA TYR A 214 11.48 -8.34 4.32
C TYR A 214 12.84 -8.85 4.80
N ARG A 215 13.55 -8.11 5.65
CA ARG A 215 14.77 -8.62 6.26
C ARG A 215 14.48 -9.91 7.03
N SER A 216 15.37 -10.87 6.94
CA SER A 216 15.22 -12.17 7.61
C SER A 216 15.03 -12.02 9.10
N GLY A 217 14.03 -12.68 9.66
CA GLY A 217 13.81 -12.78 11.12
C GLY A 217 13.23 -11.53 11.80
N VAL A 218 12.94 -10.45 11.09
CA VAL A 218 12.31 -9.26 11.71
C VAL A 218 10.83 -9.52 12.02
N PRO A 219 10.28 -8.92 13.10
CA PRO A 219 8.94 -9.22 13.57
C PRO A 219 7.81 -8.91 12.56
N TRP A 220 8.01 -7.95 11.66
CA TRP A 220 7.02 -7.55 10.66
C TRP A 220 7.23 -8.19 9.29
N ASN A 221 8.13 -9.17 9.20
CA ASN A 221 8.28 -9.98 8.00
C ASN A 221 7.15 -11.02 7.93
N GLU A 222 6.00 -10.55 7.50
CA GLU A 222 4.77 -11.33 7.40
C GLU A 222 4.81 -12.40 6.29
N SER A 223 5.73 -12.29 5.33
CA SER A 223 5.94 -13.28 4.27
C SER A 223 6.79 -14.49 4.71
N GLY A 224 7.43 -14.41 5.88
CA GLY A 224 8.39 -15.41 6.31
C GLY A 224 9.64 -15.49 5.42
N TYR A 225 9.85 -14.46 4.57
CA TYR A 225 10.95 -14.42 3.64
C TYR A 225 12.30 -14.50 4.34
N ASN A 226 13.19 -15.32 3.84
CA ASN A 226 14.53 -15.52 4.38
C ASN A 226 15.48 -15.75 3.20
N ASN A 227 16.23 -14.72 2.83
CA ASN A 227 17.19 -14.75 1.75
C ASN A 227 18.47 -14.01 2.17
N PRO A 228 19.57 -14.73 2.50
CA PRO A 228 20.82 -14.11 2.91
C PRO A 228 21.44 -13.18 1.86
N GLU A 229 21.20 -13.42 0.57
CA GLU A 229 21.65 -12.53 -0.50
C GLU A 229 20.90 -11.19 -0.44
N PHE A 230 19.56 -11.23 -0.31
CA PHE A 230 18.75 -10.04 -0.13
C PHE A 230 19.22 -9.23 1.10
N ASP A 231 19.43 -9.88 2.24
CA ASP A 231 19.87 -9.22 3.46
C ASP A 231 21.23 -8.53 3.27
N ALA A 232 22.18 -9.23 2.65
CA ALA A 232 23.52 -8.69 2.39
C ALA A 232 23.50 -7.51 1.40
N GLU A 233 22.69 -7.57 0.34
CA GLU A 233 22.56 -6.48 -0.63
C GLU A 233 21.81 -5.29 -0.03
N LEU A 234 20.84 -5.52 0.86
CA LEU A 234 20.18 -4.47 1.62
C LEU A 234 21.13 -3.77 2.61
N ASP A 235 21.97 -4.51 3.32
CA ASP A 235 23.00 -3.96 4.21
C ASP A 235 23.98 -3.04 3.44
N LYS A 236 24.37 -3.44 2.23
CA LYS A 236 25.17 -2.58 1.35
C LYS A 236 24.42 -1.29 1.00
N ALA A 237 23.15 -1.39 0.61
CA ALA A 237 22.35 -0.21 0.25
C ALA A 237 22.22 0.77 1.43
N GLU A 238 21.99 0.26 2.64
CA GLU A 238 21.88 1.07 3.86
C GLU A 238 23.19 1.77 4.24
N SER A 239 24.34 1.17 3.90
CA SER A 239 25.67 1.76 4.17
C SER A 239 26.05 2.91 3.23
N ILE A 240 25.36 3.07 2.10
CA ILE A 240 25.68 4.07 1.07
C ILE A 240 24.97 5.39 1.39
N LEU A 241 25.72 6.44 1.70
CA LEU A 241 25.18 7.78 1.98
C LEU A 241 24.77 8.53 0.70
N ASP A 242 25.53 8.35 -0.39
CA ASP A 242 25.24 8.96 -1.67
C ASP A 242 23.98 8.35 -2.30
N VAL A 243 22.96 9.18 -2.52
CA VAL A 243 21.65 8.73 -3.01
C VAL A 243 21.73 8.08 -4.39
N THR A 244 22.60 8.60 -5.28
CA THR A 244 22.74 8.06 -6.65
C THR A 244 23.34 6.66 -6.61
N LYS A 245 24.40 6.46 -5.85
CA LYS A 245 25.03 5.16 -5.67
C LYS A 245 24.10 4.19 -4.92
N ARG A 246 23.36 4.68 -3.92
CA ARG A 246 22.37 3.87 -3.22
C ARG A 246 21.26 3.41 -4.17
N LYS A 247 20.82 4.25 -5.10
CA LYS A 247 19.83 3.88 -6.13
C LYS A 247 20.33 2.75 -7.04
N GLU A 248 21.61 2.76 -7.43
CA GLU A 248 22.21 1.67 -8.19
C GLU A 248 22.21 0.35 -7.40
N GLN A 249 22.54 0.41 -6.12
CA GLN A 249 22.51 -0.75 -5.23
C GLN A 249 21.07 -1.23 -4.97
N MET A 250 20.11 -0.31 -4.83
CA MET A 250 18.69 -0.64 -4.67
C MET A 250 18.11 -1.37 -5.87
N ALA A 251 18.61 -1.11 -7.10
CA ALA A 251 18.21 -1.89 -8.28
C ALA A 251 18.46 -3.40 -8.10
N VAL A 252 19.56 -3.76 -7.42
CA VAL A 252 19.88 -5.17 -7.11
C VAL A 252 18.89 -5.71 -6.08
N VAL A 253 18.67 -4.98 -4.98
CA VAL A 253 17.77 -5.38 -3.88
C VAL A 253 16.34 -5.55 -4.37
N GLU A 254 15.82 -4.56 -5.10
CA GLU A 254 14.47 -4.57 -5.66
C GLU A 254 14.29 -5.72 -6.65
N LYS A 255 15.30 -6.01 -7.47
CA LYS A 255 15.27 -7.11 -8.44
C LYS A 255 15.22 -8.48 -7.76
N ILE A 256 16.00 -8.69 -6.69
CA ILE A 256 15.97 -9.95 -5.92
C ILE A 256 14.55 -10.16 -5.38
N LEU A 257 13.96 -9.15 -4.75
CA LEU A 257 12.63 -9.27 -4.16
C LEU A 257 11.54 -9.51 -5.21
N GLN A 258 11.64 -8.82 -6.36
CA GLN A 258 10.74 -9.01 -7.49
C GLN A 258 10.84 -10.42 -8.07
N ASP A 259 12.07 -10.99 -8.20
CA ASP A 259 12.29 -12.34 -8.72
C ASP A 259 11.82 -13.43 -7.76
N ASP A 260 11.94 -13.19 -6.45
CA ASP A 260 11.49 -14.12 -5.41
C ASP A 260 9.97 -14.11 -5.25
N ALA A 261 9.31 -13.08 -5.77
CA ALA A 261 7.87 -12.98 -5.92
C ALA A 261 7.10 -13.27 -4.61
N VAL A 262 7.52 -12.67 -3.51
CA VAL A 262 6.89 -12.91 -2.19
C VAL A 262 5.56 -12.19 -2.02
N MET A 263 5.23 -11.26 -2.94
CA MET A 263 4.00 -10.47 -2.91
C MET A 263 3.51 -10.11 -4.30
N VAL A 264 2.22 -9.82 -4.41
CA VAL A 264 1.66 -8.91 -5.40
C VAL A 264 1.46 -7.58 -4.69
N GLN A 265 2.09 -6.54 -5.20
CA GLN A 265 1.98 -5.18 -4.66
C GLN A 265 1.48 -4.29 -5.80
N PRO A 266 0.13 -4.11 -5.91
CA PRO A 266 -0.45 -3.61 -7.14
C PRO A 266 -0.23 -2.12 -7.37
N PHE A 267 -0.26 -1.30 -6.29
CA PHE A 267 -0.09 0.14 -6.43
C PHE A 267 0.33 0.81 -5.12
N PHE A 268 0.89 1.99 -5.24
CA PHE A 268 1.01 2.99 -4.18
C PHE A 268 -0.12 3.99 -4.32
N ARG A 269 -0.87 4.23 -3.25
CA ARG A 269 -2.07 5.05 -3.29
C ARG A 269 -1.80 6.51 -2.96
N SER A 270 -2.58 7.40 -3.54
CA SER A 270 -2.73 8.75 -3.04
C SER A 270 -3.65 8.77 -1.82
N VAL A 271 -3.43 9.75 -0.95
CA VAL A 271 -4.29 10.05 0.20
C VAL A 271 -4.90 11.43 0.06
N PHE A 272 -6.07 11.62 0.66
CA PHE A 272 -6.87 12.82 0.48
C PHE A 272 -7.31 13.39 1.82
N THR A 273 -7.39 14.72 1.87
CA THR A 273 -8.05 15.50 2.92
C THR A 273 -9.06 16.44 2.27
N ALA A 274 -10.03 16.88 3.02
CA ALA A 274 -10.94 17.95 2.59
C ALA A 274 -11.02 19.02 3.67
N ALA A 275 -11.09 20.29 3.28
CA ALA A 275 -11.25 21.39 4.19
C ALA A 275 -12.15 22.47 3.58
N LYS A 276 -12.77 23.28 4.41
CA LYS A 276 -13.46 24.50 3.95
C LYS A 276 -12.46 25.44 3.28
N ASP A 277 -12.91 26.19 2.31
CA ASP A 277 -12.08 27.11 1.53
C ASP A 277 -11.52 28.29 2.34
N ASN A 278 -12.11 28.61 3.50
CA ASN A 278 -11.56 29.58 4.44
C ASN A 278 -10.43 29.01 5.33
N VAL A 279 -10.20 27.70 5.33
CA VAL A 279 -9.05 27.06 6.00
C VAL A 279 -7.84 27.13 5.08
N LYS A 280 -6.92 28.02 5.37
CA LYS A 280 -5.72 28.25 4.58
C LYS A 280 -4.52 27.51 5.14
N GLY A 281 -3.61 27.09 4.25
CA GLY A 281 -2.37 26.39 4.63
C GLY A 281 -2.55 24.90 5.01
N TYR A 282 -3.79 24.40 5.11
CA TYR A 282 -4.03 22.98 5.37
C TYR A 282 -3.82 22.14 4.10
N GLN A 283 -2.88 21.20 4.16
CA GLN A 283 -2.51 20.35 3.03
C GLN A 283 -2.39 18.90 3.46
N THR A 284 -2.73 18.01 2.52
CA THR A 284 -2.52 16.58 2.71
C THR A 284 -1.03 16.26 2.78
N HIS A 285 -0.61 15.53 3.82
CA HIS A 285 0.75 15.05 3.96
C HIS A 285 0.82 13.53 3.66
N PRO A 286 1.88 13.01 3.01
CA PRO A 286 2.00 11.59 2.68
C PRO A 286 1.89 10.64 3.87
N THR A 287 2.35 11.08 5.05
CA THR A 287 2.24 10.33 6.31
C THR A 287 0.99 10.66 7.12
N ARG A 288 0.11 11.50 6.58
CA ARG A 288 -1.06 12.07 7.28
C ARG A 288 -0.70 12.87 8.54
N TYR A 289 0.52 13.38 8.63
CA TYR A 289 0.88 14.34 9.68
C TYR A 289 0.19 15.68 9.45
N HIS A 290 -0.24 16.30 10.54
CA HIS A 290 -0.85 17.61 10.52
C HIS A 290 0.19 18.69 10.79
N GLN A 291 0.38 19.58 9.82
CA GLN A 291 1.28 20.73 9.93
C GLN A 291 0.47 21.98 10.25
N PHE A 292 -0.12 22.03 11.46
CA PHE A 292 -1.04 23.11 11.87
C PHE A 292 -0.36 24.45 12.10
N ASN A 293 0.95 24.50 12.23
CA ASN A 293 1.71 25.76 12.37
C ASN A 293 1.59 26.68 11.14
N SER A 294 1.20 26.14 9.98
CA SER A 294 0.96 26.92 8.76
C SER A 294 -0.53 27.16 8.46
N VAL A 295 -1.43 26.70 9.33
CA VAL A 295 -2.88 26.77 9.11
C VAL A 295 -3.47 28.01 9.79
N TRP A 296 -4.34 28.72 9.06
CA TRP A 296 -5.08 29.89 9.55
C TRP A 296 -6.47 29.97 8.91
N LEU A 297 -7.37 30.74 9.53
CA LEU A 297 -8.72 30.96 9.03
C LEU A 297 -8.82 32.33 8.36
N ALA A 298 -9.34 32.37 7.11
CA ALA A 298 -9.54 33.61 6.35
C ALA A 298 -10.94 34.17 6.54
#